data_0977b648cdff43211ba330cf6db8b6b1
#
_entry.id   0977b648cdff43211ba330cf6db8b6b1
#
_cell.length_a   1.000
_cell.length_b   1.000
_cell.length_c   1.000
_cell.angle_alpha   90.00
_cell.angle_beta   90.00
_cell.angle_gamma   90.00
#
_symmetry.space_group_name_H-M   'P 1'
#
loop_
_entity.id
_entity.type
_entity.pdbx_description
1 polymer ?
#
loop_
_entity_poly.entity_id
_entity_poly.type
_entity_poly.pdbx_seq_one_letter_code
_entity_poly.pdbx_strand_id
1 'polypeptide(L)'
;ESDPINNLKVNIFRLRKMLSEAHLPDTTYILYRRGCYSWNPELPVELDVVQFDTLLDQAGASTDPGEKKNLYRQALALYQGDFLPLLWGEEWVVLERIRCQSRYLEGVETLCRLYAEENNYDEYMTIARAAAQVCPHEERVYLLQLYGLMNQRRYREALALYDEVSTFLMD
;
A
#
# COMPACT_ATOMS: atom_id res chain seq x y z
N GLU A 1 -13.51 13.88 32.57
CA GLU A 1 -13.47 12.61 31.81
C GLU A 1 -14.62 12.63 30.82
N SER A 2 -14.32 12.63 29.53
CA SER A 2 -15.36 12.60 28.49
C SER A 2 -15.91 11.18 28.38
N ASP A 3 -17.24 11.03 28.45
CA ASP A 3 -17.93 9.75 28.26
C ASP A 3 -17.62 9.19 26.84
N PRO A 4 -16.88 8.08 26.71
CA PRO A 4 -16.50 7.50 25.42
C PRO A 4 -17.69 7.18 24.53
N ILE A 5 -18.84 6.76 25.12
CA ILE A 5 -20.06 6.42 24.39
C ILE A 5 -20.67 7.69 23.79
N ASN A 6 -20.70 8.77 24.55
CA ASN A 6 -21.20 10.05 24.06
C ASN A 6 -20.32 10.64 22.96
N ASN A 7 -18.99 10.53 23.09
CA ASN A 7 -18.05 10.91 22.04
C ASN A 7 -18.28 10.14 20.75
N LEU A 8 -18.46 8.82 20.85
CA LEU A 8 -18.77 7.99 19.70
C LEU A 8 -20.06 8.45 18.98
N LYS A 9 -21.14 8.67 19.74
CA LYS A 9 -22.39 9.17 19.17
C LYS A 9 -22.25 10.51 18.47
N VAL A 10 -21.51 11.43 19.05
CA VAL A 10 -21.23 12.74 18.44
C VAL A 10 -20.43 12.60 17.15
N ASN A 11 -19.42 11.75 17.13
CA ASN A 11 -18.60 11.50 15.94
C ASN A 11 -19.42 10.80 14.83
N ILE A 12 -20.26 9.83 15.16
CA ILE A 12 -21.17 9.19 14.20
C ILE A 12 -22.18 10.20 13.63
N PHE A 13 -22.73 11.10 14.47
CA PHE A 13 -23.60 12.16 14.00
C PHE A 13 -22.89 13.10 13.00
N ARG A 14 -21.66 13.53 13.33
CA ARG A 14 -20.84 14.35 12.44
C ARG A 14 -20.54 13.66 11.13
N LEU A 15 -20.16 12.38 11.19
CA LEU A 15 -19.86 11.57 10.00
C LEU A 15 -21.10 11.43 9.10
N ARG A 16 -22.26 11.14 9.68
CA ARG A 16 -23.52 11.07 8.92
C ARG A 16 -23.84 12.41 8.25
N LYS A 17 -23.63 13.51 8.94
CA LYS A 17 -23.82 14.85 8.38
C LYS A 17 -22.85 15.10 7.21
N MET A 18 -21.59 14.79 7.36
CA MET A 18 -20.60 14.90 6.26
C MET A 18 -20.99 14.05 5.04
N LEU A 19 -21.45 12.81 5.26
CA LEU A 19 -21.89 11.94 4.18
C LEU A 19 -23.14 12.50 3.46
N SER A 20 -24.08 13.10 4.19
CA SER A 20 -25.27 13.73 3.59
C SER A 20 -24.93 15.01 2.81
N GLU A 21 -23.88 15.74 3.20
CA GLU A 21 -23.42 16.96 2.54
C GLU A 21 -22.50 16.67 1.34
N ALA A 22 -21.99 15.46 1.20
CA ALA A 22 -21.02 15.05 0.18
C ALA A 22 -21.62 14.77 -1.22
N HIS A 23 -22.86 15.20 -1.49
CA HIS A 23 -23.57 14.95 -2.77
C HIS A 23 -23.71 13.47 -3.13
N LEU A 24 -23.65 12.59 -2.15
CA LEU A 24 -23.88 11.16 -2.28
C LEU A 24 -25.38 10.86 -2.27
N PRO A 25 -25.83 9.68 -2.77
CA PRO A 25 -27.23 9.26 -2.72
C PRO A 25 -27.81 9.39 -1.31
N ASP A 26 -29.06 9.85 -1.21
CA ASP A 26 -29.77 9.97 0.08
C ASP A 26 -30.13 8.57 0.61
N THR A 27 -29.29 8.05 1.46
CA THR A 27 -29.43 6.72 2.06
C THR A 27 -28.74 6.64 3.42
N THR A 28 -29.05 5.58 4.17
CA THR A 28 -28.42 5.34 5.48
C THR A 28 -27.09 4.60 5.31
N TYR A 29 -25.98 5.32 5.38
CA TYR A 29 -24.63 4.78 5.25
C TYR A 29 -24.17 4.01 6.48
N ILE A 30 -24.51 4.49 7.68
CA ILE A 30 -24.09 3.90 8.94
C ILE A 30 -25.30 3.38 9.69
N LEU A 31 -25.36 2.07 9.86
CA LEU A 31 -26.39 1.37 10.62
C LEU A 31 -26.02 1.31 12.11
N TYR A 32 -27.06 1.29 12.96
CA TYR A 32 -26.93 0.96 14.38
C TYR A 32 -27.77 -0.26 14.67
N ARG A 33 -27.13 -1.39 14.97
CA ARG A 33 -27.81 -2.66 15.28
C ARG A 33 -27.12 -3.32 16.47
N ARG A 34 -27.93 -3.78 17.45
CA ARG A 34 -27.43 -4.53 18.62
C ARG A 34 -26.30 -3.85 19.39
N GLY A 35 -26.33 -2.53 19.54
CA GLY A 35 -25.32 -1.76 20.25
C GLY A 35 -24.08 -1.41 19.44
N CYS A 36 -23.96 -1.84 18.18
CA CYS A 36 -22.82 -1.58 17.31
C CYS A 36 -23.18 -0.68 16.12
N TYR A 37 -22.24 0.16 15.73
CA TYR A 37 -22.29 0.87 14.45
C TYR A 37 -21.55 0.07 13.39
N SER A 38 -22.12 0.01 12.19
CA SER A 38 -21.49 -0.64 11.02
C SER A 38 -21.79 0.14 9.75
N TRP A 39 -20.93 0.00 8.75
CA TRP A 39 -21.28 0.41 7.40
C TRP A 39 -22.51 -0.39 6.91
N ASN A 40 -23.35 0.22 6.09
CA ASN A 40 -24.48 -0.45 5.49
C ASN A 40 -24.01 -1.42 4.39
N PRO A 41 -24.12 -2.76 4.58
CA PRO A 41 -23.63 -3.74 3.62
C PRO A 41 -24.38 -3.76 2.29
N GLU A 42 -25.56 -3.12 2.22
CA GLU A 42 -26.32 -2.99 0.97
C GLU A 42 -25.75 -1.91 0.05
N LEU A 43 -24.84 -1.08 0.56
CA LEU A 43 -24.21 -0.03 -0.22
C LEU A 43 -22.86 -0.50 -0.75
N PRO A 44 -22.61 -0.34 -2.06
CA PRO A 44 -21.31 -0.64 -2.62
C PRO A 44 -20.28 0.29 -2.00
N VAL A 45 -19.17 -0.28 -1.54
CA VAL A 45 -18.02 0.44 -1.06
C VAL A 45 -16.77 -0.22 -1.62
N GLU A 46 -15.90 0.55 -2.20
CA GLU A 46 -14.59 0.11 -2.61
C GLU A 46 -13.58 0.66 -1.61
N LEU A 47 -12.84 -0.24 -0.98
CA LEU A 47 -11.73 0.09 -0.09
C LEU A 47 -10.44 -0.29 -0.79
N ASP A 48 -9.58 0.69 -0.98
CA ASP A 48 -8.27 0.54 -1.62
C ASP A 48 -7.41 -0.54 -0.95
N VAL A 49 -7.40 -0.61 0.37
CA VAL A 49 -6.68 -1.63 1.13
C VAL A 49 -7.23 -3.04 0.88
N VAL A 50 -8.54 -3.21 0.74
CA VAL A 50 -9.16 -4.51 0.44
C VAL A 50 -8.88 -4.91 -1.02
N GLN A 51 -8.95 -3.95 -1.94
CA GLN A 51 -8.63 -4.17 -3.33
C GLN A 51 -7.14 -4.52 -3.52
N PHE A 52 -6.25 -3.83 -2.80
CA PHE A 52 -4.82 -4.12 -2.75
C PHE A 52 -4.56 -5.58 -2.33
N ASP A 53 -5.15 -6.01 -1.22
CA ASP A 53 -5.00 -7.38 -0.72
C ASP A 53 -5.54 -8.41 -1.73
N THR A 54 -6.73 -8.16 -2.27
CA THR A 54 -7.36 -9.05 -3.25
C THR A 54 -6.51 -9.23 -4.50
N LEU A 55 -5.96 -8.13 -5.03
CA LEU A 55 -5.10 -8.18 -6.21
C LEU A 55 -3.78 -8.92 -5.95
N LEU A 56 -3.15 -8.72 -4.78
CA LEU A 56 -1.95 -9.46 -4.39
C LEU A 56 -2.23 -10.97 -4.25
N ASP A 57 -3.36 -11.34 -3.66
CA ASP A 57 -3.75 -12.75 -3.50
C ASP A 57 -4.04 -13.39 -4.87
N GLN A 58 -4.76 -12.69 -5.76
CA GLN A 58 -4.99 -13.13 -7.13
C GLN A 58 -3.69 -13.27 -7.92
N ALA A 59 -2.79 -12.29 -7.79
CA ALA A 59 -1.47 -12.36 -8.41
C ALA A 59 -0.66 -13.56 -7.92
N GLY A 60 -0.70 -13.84 -6.60
CA GLY A 60 -0.06 -15.01 -6.02
C GLY A 60 -0.59 -16.33 -6.57
N ALA A 61 -1.91 -16.43 -6.79
CA ALA A 61 -2.59 -17.61 -7.26
C ALA A 61 -2.50 -17.82 -8.80
N SER A 62 -2.28 -16.75 -9.58
CA SER A 62 -2.21 -16.84 -11.03
C SER A 62 -0.99 -17.64 -11.50
N THR A 63 -1.21 -18.55 -12.45
CA THR A 63 -0.18 -19.33 -13.11
C THR A 63 0.29 -18.72 -14.43
N ASP A 64 -0.47 -17.77 -14.98
CA ASP A 64 -0.08 -17.06 -16.19
C ASP A 64 0.88 -15.90 -15.85
N PRO A 65 2.12 -15.89 -16.36
CA PRO A 65 3.09 -14.86 -16.03
C PRO A 65 2.67 -13.44 -16.45
N GLY A 66 1.93 -13.32 -17.55
CA GLY A 66 1.44 -12.02 -18.04
C GLY A 66 0.37 -11.45 -17.12
N GLU A 67 -0.65 -12.25 -16.80
CA GLU A 67 -1.70 -11.90 -15.85
C GLU A 67 -1.13 -11.59 -14.47
N LYS A 68 -0.23 -12.44 -13.97
CA LYS A 68 0.45 -12.27 -12.68
C LYS A 68 1.14 -10.91 -12.57
N LYS A 69 1.94 -10.53 -13.57
CA LYS A 69 2.62 -9.23 -13.60
C LYS A 69 1.61 -8.07 -13.63
N ASN A 70 0.52 -8.20 -14.39
CA ASN A 70 -0.50 -7.17 -14.47
C ASN A 70 -1.22 -6.97 -13.12
N LEU A 71 -1.59 -8.05 -12.44
CA LEU A 71 -2.22 -8.02 -11.11
C LEU A 71 -1.31 -7.39 -10.05
N TYR A 72 -0.01 -7.78 -10.02
CA TYR A 72 0.97 -7.12 -9.14
C TYR A 72 1.07 -5.63 -9.43
N ARG A 73 1.16 -5.20 -10.70
CA ARG A 73 1.20 -3.78 -11.06
C ARG A 73 -0.02 -3.02 -10.57
N GLN A 74 -1.20 -3.57 -10.74
CA GLN A 74 -2.44 -2.96 -10.27
C GLN A 74 -2.45 -2.85 -8.74
N ALA A 75 -2.06 -3.90 -8.03
CA ALA A 75 -1.97 -3.87 -6.57
C ALA A 75 -0.98 -2.81 -6.08
N LEU A 76 0.24 -2.80 -6.61
CA LEU A 76 1.29 -1.86 -6.20
C LEU A 76 0.92 -0.40 -6.48
N ALA A 77 0.12 -0.12 -7.51
CA ALA A 77 -0.37 1.22 -7.81
C ALA A 77 -1.36 1.77 -6.77
N LEU A 78 -2.03 0.90 -6.00
CA LEU A 78 -2.93 1.30 -4.93
C LEU A 78 -2.18 1.71 -3.65
N TYR A 79 -0.97 1.19 -3.42
CA TYR A 79 -0.18 1.53 -2.25
C TYR A 79 0.67 2.78 -2.53
N GLN A 80 0.26 3.92 -2.01
CA GLN A 80 0.91 5.21 -2.25
C GLN A 80 1.62 5.77 -1.01
N GLY A 81 1.72 4.97 0.05
CA GLY A 81 2.33 5.36 1.32
C GLY A 81 1.61 4.72 2.50
N ASP A 82 1.85 5.26 3.68
CA ASP A 82 1.34 4.73 4.94
C ASP A 82 -0.19 4.70 5.02
N PHE A 83 -0.71 3.59 5.52
CA PHE A 83 -2.13 3.47 5.86
C PHE A 83 -2.53 4.48 6.92
N LEU A 84 -3.54 5.30 6.66
CA LEU A 84 -4.07 6.36 7.54
C LEU A 84 -2.96 7.24 8.15
N PRO A 85 -2.21 8.02 7.35
CA PRO A 85 -1.00 8.70 7.80
C PRO A 85 -1.22 9.74 8.91
N LEU A 86 -2.45 10.22 9.10
CA LEU A 86 -2.79 11.20 10.13
C LEU A 86 -3.08 10.58 11.51
N LEU A 87 -3.19 9.26 11.61
CA LEU A 87 -3.51 8.56 12.86
C LEU A 87 -2.27 7.89 13.45
N TRP A 88 -1.36 8.70 14.03
CA TRP A 88 -0.06 8.22 14.54
C TRP A 88 -0.12 7.45 15.86
N GLY A 89 -1.15 7.66 16.68
CA GLY A 89 -1.22 7.12 18.06
C GLY A 89 -2.06 5.86 18.21
N GLU A 90 -2.67 5.37 17.15
CA GLU A 90 -3.61 4.25 17.22
C GLU A 90 -2.90 2.93 16.94
N GLU A 91 -2.80 2.05 17.95
CA GLU A 91 -2.07 0.78 17.87
C GLU A 91 -2.53 -0.10 16.70
N TRP A 92 -3.83 -0.18 16.46
CA TRP A 92 -4.38 -0.96 15.34
C TRP A 92 -3.97 -0.40 13.97
N VAL A 93 -3.78 0.92 13.85
CA VAL A 93 -3.29 1.57 12.62
C VAL A 93 -1.83 1.20 12.37
N VAL A 94 -1.01 1.18 13.43
CA VAL A 94 0.41 0.82 13.33
C VAL A 94 0.57 -0.61 12.82
N LEU A 95 -0.20 -1.55 13.36
CA LEU A 95 -0.17 -2.96 12.92
C LEU A 95 -0.59 -3.10 11.45
N GLU A 96 -1.61 -2.36 11.03
CA GLU A 96 -2.08 -2.40 9.66
C GLU A 96 -1.09 -1.75 8.68
N ARG A 97 -0.38 -0.68 9.07
CA ARG A 97 0.72 -0.10 8.29
C ARG A 97 1.82 -1.11 8.04
N ILE A 98 2.31 -1.75 9.10
CA ILE A 98 3.37 -2.75 9.00
C ILE A 98 2.92 -3.89 8.05
N ARG A 99 1.67 -4.34 8.18
CA ARG A 99 1.10 -5.39 7.33
C ARG A 99 1.06 -4.96 5.86
N CYS A 100 0.50 -3.78 5.58
CA CYS A 100 0.37 -3.27 4.21
C CYS A 100 1.74 -3.02 3.57
N GLN A 101 2.68 -2.42 4.31
CA GLN A 101 4.05 -2.17 3.85
C GLN A 101 4.78 -3.48 3.54
N SER A 102 4.69 -4.48 4.43
CA SER A 102 5.32 -5.79 4.22
C SER A 102 4.78 -6.44 2.94
N ARG A 103 3.46 -6.47 2.76
CA ARG A 103 2.83 -7.02 1.55
C ARG A 103 3.21 -6.27 0.28
N TYR A 104 3.32 -4.94 0.37
CA TYR A 104 3.78 -4.11 -0.74
C TYR A 104 5.20 -4.50 -1.17
N LEU A 105 6.13 -4.55 -0.22
CA LEU A 105 7.53 -4.91 -0.49
C LEU A 105 7.67 -6.32 -1.06
N GLU A 106 6.94 -7.30 -0.53
CA GLU A 106 6.89 -8.66 -1.07
C GLU A 106 6.37 -8.69 -2.51
N GLY A 107 5.35 -7.89 -2.81
CA GLY A 107 4.82 -7.72 -4.16
C GLY A 107 5.84 -7.10 -5.12
N VAL A 108 6.55 -6.06 -4.68
CA VAL A 108 7.64 -5.41 -5.43
C VAL A 108 8.74 -6.41 -5.75
N GLU A 109 9.23 -7.15 -4.75
CA GLU A 109 10.29 -8.16 -4.94
C GLU A 109 9.86 -9.25 -5.91
N THR A 110 8.61 -9.73 -5.80
CA THR A 110 8.09 -10.76 -6.69
C THR A 110 7.98 -10.25 -8.12
N LEU A 111 7.48 -9.04 -8.32
CA LEU A 111 7.36 -8.45 -9.65
C LEU A 111 8.74 -8.18 -10.27
N CYS A 112 9.68 -7.67 -9.49
CA CYS A 112 11.08 -7.49 -9.91
C CYS A 112 11.71 -8.82 -10.33
N ARG A 113 11.50 -9.90 -9.56
CA ARG A 113 12.01 -11.23 -9.91
C ARG A 113 11.43 -11.73 -11.24
N LEU A 114 10.13 -11.56 -11.48
CA LEU A 114 9.50 -11.95 -12.75
C LEU A 114 10.11 -11.21 -13.94
N TYR A 115 10.43 -9.92 -13.80
CA TYR A 115 11.13 -9.19 -14.85
C TYR A 115 12.60 -9.60 -15.01
N ALA A 116 13.28 -9.94 -13.92
CA ALA A 116 14.66 -10.43 -13.99
C ALA A 116 14.75 -11.78 -14.71
N GLU A 117 13.80 -12.70 -14.51
CA GLU A 117 13.69 -13.98 -15.21
C GLU A 117 13.56 -13.80 -16.74
N GLU A 118 12.91 -12.72 -17.16
CA GLU A 118 12.79 -12.33 -18.57
C GLU A 118 13.95 -11.46 -19.09
N ASN A 119 14.95 -11.17 -18.25
CA ASN A 119 16.03 -10.21 -18.52
C ASN A 119 15.51 -8.79 -18.86
N ASN A 120 14.28 -8.46 -18.44
CA ASN A 120 13.68 -7.14 -18.68
C ASN A 120 14.04 -6.18 -17.53
N TYR A 121 15.31 -5.76 -17.50
CA TYR A 121 15.81 -4.89 -16.44
C TYR A 121 15.34 -3.44 -16.54
N ASP A 122 14.76 -3.01 -17.63
CA ASP A 122 14.19 -1.66 -17.76
C ASP A 122 12.88 -1.56 -16.95
N GLU A 123 11.98 -2.53 -17.11
CA GLU A 123 10.76 -2.62 -16.27
C GLU A 123 11.10 -2.91 -14.81
N TYR A 124 12.08 -3.81 -14.56
CA TYR A 124 12.60 -4.07 -13.23
C TYR A 124 13.01 -2.76 -12.53
N MET A 125 13.85 -1.93 -13.18
CA MET A 125 14.32 -0.67 -12.61
C MET A 125 13.20 0.35 -12.41
N THR A 126 12.20 0.34 -13.28
CA THR A 126 11.02 1.20 -13.13
C THR A 126 10.27 0.88 -11.84
N ILE A 127 10.03 -0.41 -11.55
CA ILE A 127 9.37 -0.85 -10.31
C ILE A 127 10.23 -0.58 -9.08
N ALA A 128 11.53 -0.91 -9.12
CA ALA A 128 12.43 -0.73 -7.99
C ALA A 128 12.58 0.76 -7.60
N ARG A 129 12.64 1.67 -8.59
CA ARG A 129 12.70 3.12 -8.34
C ARG A 129 11.38 3.66 -7.77
N ALA A 130 10.24 3.23 -8.31
CA ALA A 130 8.94 3.61 -7.77
C ALA A 130 8.79 3.17 -6.30
N ALA A 131 9.24 1.96 -5.98
CA ALA A 131 9.21 1.46 -4.61
C ALA A 131 10.06 2.29 -3.64
N ALA A 132 11.23 2.76 -4.06
CA ALA A 132 12.07 3.64 -3.24
C ALA A 132 11.46 5.03 -3.00
N GLN A 133 10.63 5.52 -3.91
CA GLN A 133 9.87 6.76 -3.69
C GLN A 133 8.74 6.59 -2.66
N VAL A 134 8.12 5.42 -2.64
CA VAL A 134 7.01 5.11 -1.73
C VAL A 134 7.51 4.70 -0.34
N CYS A 135 8.62 3.95 -0.27
CA CYS A 135 9.22 3.46 0.97
C CYS A 135 10.70 3.88 1.06
N PRO A 136 11.03 5.17 1.23
CA PRO A 136 12.40 5.67 1.15
C PRO A 136 13.31 5.21 2.30
N HIS A 137 12.76 4.75 3.41
CA HIS A 137 13.53 4.27 4.58
C HIS A 137 13.75 2.75 4.59
N GLU A 138 13.31 2.05 3.53
CA GLU A 138 13.44 0.61 3.41
C GLU A 138 14.69 0.23 2.61
N GLU A 139 15.68 -0.36 3.27
CA GLU A 139 16.92 -0.80 2.63
C GLU A 139 16.67 -1.76 1.45
N ARG A 140 15.66 -2.61 1.56
CA ARG A 140 15.28 -3.62 0.55
C ARG A 140 15.07 -3.01 -0.84
N VAL A 141 14.46 -1.84 -0.95
CA VAL A 141 14.17 -1.21 -2.24
C VAL A 141 15.44 -0.70 -2.93
N TYR A 142 16.45 -0.32 -2.16
CA TYR A 142 17.75 0.09 -2.70
C TYR A 142 18.59 -1.12 -3.12
N LEU A 143 18.51 -2.23 -2.38
CA LEU A 143 19.13 -3.48 -2.78
C LEU A 143 18.59 -3.98 -4.13
N LEU A 144 17.28 -3.84 -4.37
CA LEU A 144 16.70 -4.13 -5.67
C LEU A 144 17.27 -3.24 -6.77
N GLN A 145 17.40 -1.93 -6.53
CA GLN A 145 17.99 -1.02 -7.51
C GLN A 145 19.46 -1.36 -7.81
N LEU A 146 20.25 -1.63 -6.78
CA LEU A 146 21.65 -2.03 -6.94
C LEU A 146 21.76 -3.31 -7.78
N TYR A 147 20.92 -4.32 -7.48
CA TYR A 147 20.87 -5.55 -8.26
C TYR A 147 20.54 -5.30 -9.74
N GLY A 148 19.52 -4.48 -10.02
CA GLY A 148 19.14 -4.11 -11.37
C GLY A 148 20.25 -3.39 -12.15
N LEU A 149 20.90 -2.40 -11.52
CA LEU A 149 22.03 -1.68 -12.11
C LEU A 149 23.22 -2.58 -12.40
N MET A 150 23.54 -3.50 -11.51
CA MET A 150 24.62 -4.48 -11.70
C MET A 150 24.35 -5.39 -12.89
N ASN A 151 23.13 -5.88 -13.05
CA ASN A 151 22.77 -6.75 -14.19
C ASN A 151 22.74 -5.99 -15.52
N GLN A 152 22.45 -4.68 -15.50
CA GLN A 152 22.60 -3.79 -16.66
C GLN A 152 24.07 -3.37 -16.91
N ARG A 153 25.02 -3.82 -16.09
CA ARG A 153 26.44 -3.42 -16.11
C ARG A 153 26.67 -1.92 -15.89
N ARG A 154 25.75 -1.24 -15.23
CA ARG A 154 25.79 0.19 -14.90
C ARG A 154 26.52 0.41 -13.57
N TYR A 155 27.76 -0.10 -13.47
CA TYR A 155 28.50 -0.17 -12.20
C TYR A 155 28.79 1.18 -11.57
N ARG A 156 29.01 2.24 -12.38
CA ARG A 156 29.23 3.60 -11.85
C ARG A 156 27.99 4.14 -11.13
N GLU A 157 26.81 3.89 -11.68
CA GLU A 157 25.55 4.30 -11.07
C GLU A 157 25.25 3.46 -9.83
N ALA A 158 25.57 2.18 -9.84
CA ALA A 158 25.42 1.33 -8.67
C ALA A 158 26.31 1.81 -7.51
N LEU A 159 27.57 2.19 -7.77
CA LEU A 159 28.47 2.75 -6.74
C LEU A 159 27.94 4.09 -6.22
N ALA A 160 27.51 4.99 -7.09
CA ALA A 160 26.94 6.28 -6.67
C ALA A 160 25.69 6.11 -5.80
N LEU A 161 24.79 5.20 -6.17
CA LEU A 161 23.61 4.87 -5.37
C LEU A 161 24.00 4.28 -4.01
N TYR A 162 24.99 3.38 -3.97
CA TYR A 162 25.48 2.79 -2.72
C TYR A 162 26.03 3.86 -1.76
N ASP A 163 26.85 4.78 -2.25
CA ASP A 163 27.43 5.86 -1.45
C ASP A 163 26.34 6.79 -0.91
N GLU A 164 25.34 7.15 -1.75
CA GLU A 164 24.19 7.97 -1.34
C GLU A 164 23.36 7.31 -0.25
N VAL A 165 22.98 6.05 -0.46
CA VAL A 165 22.10 5.30 0.44
C VAL A 165 22.82 4.96 1.74
N SER A 166 24.11 4.62 1.70
CA SER A 166 24.89 4.35 2.91
C SER A 166 24.93 5.55 3.85
N THR A 167 25.01 6.77 3.30
CA THR A 167 24.95 7.99 4.09
C THR A 167 23.55 8.24 4.65
N PHE A 168 22.53 8.07 3.82
CA PHE A 168 21.13 8.34 4.18
C PHE A 168 20.56 7.38 5.25
N LEU A 169 20.95 6.10 5.23
CA LEU A 169 20.43 5.09 6.19
C LEU A 169 21.22 5.05 7.50
N MET A 170 22.39 5.72 7.59
CA MET A 170 23.19 5.79 8.82
C MET A 170 22.87 7.01 9.69
N ASP A 171 22.16 8.01 9.16
CA ASP A 171 21.67 9.19 9.87
C ASP A 171 20.25 8.94 10.46
#